data_1c3847cbb719d0c7c3e530022336c8a9
#
_entry.id   1c3847cbb719d0c7c3e530022336c8a9
#
_cell.length_a   1.000
_cell.length_b   1.000
_cell.length_c   1.000
_cell.angle_alpha   90.00
_cell.angle_beta   90.00
_cell.angle_gamma   90.00
#
_symmetry.space_group_name_H-M   'P 1'
#
loop_
_entity.id
_entity.type
_entity.pdbx_description
1 polymer ?
#
loop_
_entity_poly.entity_id
_entity_poly.type
_entity_poly.pdbx_seq_one_letter_code
_entity_poly.pdbx_strand_id
1 'polypeptide(L)'
;MGRVISVQDSVVIAQSPQVLYGMVSDVVRMGEWSPENRGAVLAAPGAPVGVGTVFDGANRRGRVSWTTRCTVTAAEPGREFAFRVHAIGGRTRRLPARIAEWRYTFEEHDGGTLVTESWTDDRRWPDAVARVFDQLATGGGTFAAFQRGNIRRTLRKLKETAEAGR
;
A
#
# COMPACT_ATOMS: atom_id res chain seq x y z
N MET A 1 -2.16 -16.87 -21.35
CA MET A 1 -1.57 -15.58 -20.97
C MET A 1 -1.50 -15.53 -19.45
N GLY A 2 -0.30 -15.46 -18.88
CA GLY A 2 -0.09 -15.48 -17.43
C GLY A 2 -0.69 -14.25 -16.74
N ARG A 3 -0.98 -14.38 -15.42
CA ARG A 3 -1.47 -13.29 -14.59
C ARG A 3 -0.40 -12.21 -14.43
N VAL A 4 -0.78 -10.93 -14.55
CA VAL A 4 0.09 -9.81 -14.20
C VAL A 4 0.26 -9.79 -12.67
N ILE A 5 1.47 -10.01 -12.21
CA ILE A 5 1.80 -10.18 -10.78
C ILE A 5 2.36 -8.91 -10.14
N SER A 6 2.72 -7.88 -10.92
CA SER A 6 3.23 -6.63 -10.38
C SER A 6 2.81 -5.44 -11.24
N VAL A 7 2.52 -4.34 -10.58
CA VAL A 7 2.27 -3.03 -11.20
C VAL A 7 2.94 -1.95 -10.38
N GLN A 8 3.40 -0.88 -11.03
CA GLN A 8 4.00 0.28 -10.38
C GLN A 8 3.71 1.55 -11.16
N ASP A 9 3.85 2.68 -10.49
CA ASP A 9 3.88 4.02 -11.09
C ASP A 9 4.76 4.94 -10.25
N SER A 10 5.14 6.10 -10.78
CA SER A 10 6.05 7.02 -10.11
C SER A 10 5.60 8.46 -10.30
N VAL A 11 6.00 9.32 -9.36
CA VAL A 11 5.78 10.77 -9.42
C VAL A 11 6.94 11.51 -8.78
N VAL A 12 7.30 12.67 -9.33
CA VAL A 12 8.25 13.57 -8.67
C VAL A 12 7.49 14.48 -7.71
N ILE A 13 7.92 14.50 -6.45
CA ILE A 13 7.34 15.31 -5.39
C ILE A 13 8.42 16.29 -4.90
N ALA A 14 8.08 17.57 -4.81
CA ALA A 14 9.00 18.64 -4.39
C ALA A 14 9.23 18.62 -2.86
N GLN A 15 9.76 17.52 -2.36
CA GLN A 15 10.15 17.28 -0.96
C GLN A 15 11.37 16.37 -0.90
N SER A 16 12.07 16.36 0.25
CA SER A 16 13.20 15.45 0.44
C SER A 16 12.77 14.00 0.61
N PRO A 17 13.62 13.02 0.26
CA PRO A 17 13.35 11.61 0.48
C PRO A 17 13.00 11.27 1.94
N GLN A 18 13.66 11.92 2.90
CA GLN A 18 13.45 11.70 4.33
C GLN A 18 12.05 12.16 4.78
N VAL A 19 11.58 13.30 4.30
CA VAL A 19 10.23 13.80 4.61
C VAL A 19 9.17 12.85 4.06
N LEU A 20 9.32 12.42 2.80
CA LEU A 20 8.37 11.52 2.15
C LEU A 20 8.38 10.12 2.78
N TYR A 21 9.56 9.60 3.12
CA TYR A 21 9.68 8.38 3.89
C TYR A 21 8.93 8.49 5.23
N GLY A 22 9.16 9.58 5.98
CA GLY A 22 8.47 9.83 7.25
C GLY A 22 6.95 9.85 7.12
N MET A 23 6.42 10.44 6.04
CA MET A 23 4.99 10.41 5.74
C MET A 23 4.51 8.97 5.47
N VAL A 24 5.13 8.28 4.53
CA VAL A 24 4.69 6.95 4.07
C VAL A 24 4.83 5.88 5.14
N SER A 25 5.88 5.94 5.97
CA SER A 25 6.11 4.99 7.07
C SER A 25 5.21 5.22 8.28
N ASP A 26 4.54 6.35 8.38
CA ASP A 26 3.48 6.57 9.38
C ASP A 26 2.18 5.90 8.92
N VAL A 27 2.12 4.58 9.12
CA VAL A 27 1.00 3.75 8.67
C VAL A 27 -0.34 4.14 9.29
N VAL A 28 -0.33 4.80 10.45
CA VAL A 28 -1.55 5.28 11.12
C VAL A 28 -2.23 6.37 10.29
N ARG A 29 -1.44 7.22 9.62
CA ARG A 29 -1.91 8.31 8.77
C ARG A 29 -2.09 7.92 7.30
N MET A 30 -1.87 6.67 6.93
CA MET A 30 -1.95 6.19 5.53
C MET A 30 -3.27 6.55 4.84
N GLY A 31 -4.37 6.68 5.58
CA GLY A 31 -5.67 7.11 5.05
C GLY A 31 -5.70 8.54 4.49
N GLU A 32 -4.68 9.37 4.76
CA GLU A 32 -4.62 10.75 4.24
C GLU A 32 -4.32 10.79 2.73
N TRP A 33 -3.63 9.78 2.19
CA TRP A 33 -3.29 9.70 0.77
C TRP A 33 -3.74 8.41 0.07
N SER A 34 -3.97 7.32 0.79
CA SER A 34 -4.46 6.09 0.18
C SER A 34 -6.00 6.13 0.01
N PRO A 35 -6.53 5.83 -1.20
CA PRO A 35 -7.95 6.00 -1.48
C PRO A 35 -8.87 5.03 -0.72
N GLU A 36 -8.38 3.86 -0.35
CA GLU A 36 -9.15 2.83 0.34
C GLU A 36 -8.85 2.73 1.84
N ASN A 37 -7.64 3.10 2.25
CA ASN A 37 -7.23 3.02 3.64
C ASN A 37 -7.93 4.09 4.49
N ARG A 38 -8.30 3.72 5.72
CA ARG A 38 -8.95 4.58 6.72
C ARG A 38 -8.11 4.73 7.99
N GLY A 39 -6.82 4.42 7.89
CA GLY A 39 -5.88 4.40 8.99
C GLY A 39 -5.50 2.98 9.40
N ALA A 40 -4.57 2.88 10.30
CA ALA A 40 -4.08 1.62 10.83
C ALA A 40 -3.89 1.68 12.35
N VAL A 41 -3.84 0.51 12.96
CA VAL A 41 -3.53 0.33 14.38
C VAL A 41 -2.29 -0.54 14.49
N LEU A 42 -1.26 -0.03 15.17
CA LEU A 42 -0.05 -0.79 15.47
C LEU A 42 -0.33 -1.87 16.50
N ALA A 43 0.20 -3.08 16.31
CA ALA A 43 0.11 -4.16 17.29
C ALA A 43 0.87 -3.81 18.59
N ALA A 44 1.91 -2.99 18.51
CA ALA A 44 2.65 -2.41 19.63
C ALA A 44 2.58 -0.87 19.55
N PRO A 45 1.57 -0.23 20.14
CA PRO A 45 1.44 1.23 20.13
C PRO A 45 2.65 1.93 20.76
N GLY A 46 3.13 3.00 20.11
CA GLY A 46 4.27 3.79 20.57
C GLY A 46 5.64 3.20 20.24
N ALA A 47 5.74 2.00 19.69
CA ALA A 47 6.99 1.46 19.20
C ALA A 47 7.36 2.13 17.85
N PRO A 48 8.67 2.34 17.58
CA PRO A 48 9.12 2.79 16.26
C PRO A 48 8.69 1.79 15.17
N VAL A 49 8.25 2.33 14.04
CA VAL A 49 7.92 1.50 12.87
C VAL A 49 9.21 1.07 12.17
N GLY A 50 9.44 -0.23 12.08
CA GLY A 50 10.60 -0.83 11.44
C GLY A 50 10.27 -2.21 10.88
N VAL A 51 11.26 -2.87 10.30
CA VAL A 51 11.11 -4.25 9.81
C VAL A 51 10.58 -5.15 10.92
N GLY A 52 9.56 -5.96 10.60
CA GLY A 52 8.86 -6.82 11.57
C GLY A 52 7.70 -6.15 12.31
N THR A 53 7.53 -4.83 12.22
CA THR A 53 6.37 -4.15 12.79
C THR A 53 5.07 -4.70 12.17
N VAL A 54 4.13 -5.08 13.03
CA VAL A 54 2.81 -5.57 12.62
C VAL A 54 1.77 -4.48 12.84
N PHE A 55 0.90 -4.29 11.86
CA PHE A 55 -0.22 -3.35 11.96
C PHE A 55 -1.48 -3.88 11.28
N ASP A 56 -2.61 -3.43 11.73
CA ASP A 56 -3.92 -3.73 11.17
C ASP A 56 -4.45 -2.51 10.43
N GLY A 57 -4.59 -2.63 9.11
CA GLY A 57 -5.16 -1.58 8.26
C GLY A 57 -6.69 -1.72 8.18
N ALA A 58 -7.40 -0.62 8.39
CA ALA A 58 -8.82 -0.51 8.10
C ALA A 58 -9.00 -0.02 6.66
N ASN A 59 -9.84 -0.69 5.89
CA ASN A 59 -10.07 -0.36 4.48
C ASN A 59 -11.57 -0.26 4.18
N ARG A 60 -11.90 0.57 3.19
CA ARG A 60 -13.28 0.73 2.72
C ARG A 60 -13.32 1.06 1.24
N ARG A 61 -14.27 0.42 0.53
CA ARG A 61 -14.62 0.73 -0.86
C ARG A 61 -16.15 0.78 -0.97
N GLY A 62 -16.69 1.95 -1.22
CA GLY A 62 -18.12 2.13 -1.22
C GLY A 62 -18.75 1.73 0.13
N ARG A 63 -19.62 0.71 0.11
CA ARG A 63 -20.29 0.16 1.31
C ARG A 63 -19.54 -1.01 1.94
N VAL A 64 -18.50 -1.52 1.28
CA VAL A 64 -17.73 -2.68 1.76
C VAL A 64 -16.55 -2.21 2.60
N SER A 65 -16.42 -2.74 3.82
CA SER A 65 -15.30 -2.51 4.71
C SER A 65 -14.61 -3.83 5.05
N TRP A 66 -13.29 -3.81 5.12
CA TRP A 66 -12.49 -4.97 5.52
C TRP A 66 -11.25 -4.52 6.28
N THR A 67 -10.61 -5.45 6.95
CA THR A 67 -9.33 -5.23 7.63
C THR A 67 -8.26 -6.13 7.05
N THR A 68 -7.04 -5.63 7.07
CA THR A 68 -5.85 -6.38 6.67
C THR A 68 -4.85 -6.41 7.82
N ARG A 69 -4.12 -7.52 7.97
CA ARG A 69 -2.95 -7.57 8.83
C ARG A 69 -1.71 -7.53 7.97
N CYS A 70 -0.81 -6.63 8.30
CA CYS A 70 0.39 -6.34 7.55
C CYS A 70 1.62 -6.46 8.44
N THR A 71 2.76 -6.83 7.83
CA THR A 71 4.08 -6.78 8.46
C THR A 71 5.01 -5.97 7.60
N VAL A 72 5.73 -5.04 8.20
CA VAL A 72 6.75 -4.23 7.51
C VAL A 72 7.91 -5.14 7.10
N THR A 73 8.26 -5.12 5.82
CA THR A 73 9.31 -5.95 5.22
C THR A 73 10.56 -5.18 4.84
N ALA A 74 10.46 -3.86 4.65
CA ALA A 74 11.60 -2.95 4.47
C ALA A 74 11.31 -1.61 5.15
N ALA A 75 12.31 -1.01 5.78
CA ALA A 75 12.21 0.27 6.46
C ALA A 75 13.60 0.94 6.46
N GLU A 76 14.01 1.47 5.31
CA GLU A 76 15.26 2.21 5.13
C GLU A 76 14.94 3.71 4.98
N PRO A 77 15.20 4.53 6.00
CA PRO A 77 14.86 5.95 6.00
C PRO A 77 15.37 6.68 4.75
N GLY A 78 14.45 7.37 4.07
CA GLY A 78 14.76 8.12 2.84
C GLY A 78 15.02 7.26 1.60
N ARG A 79 14.90 5.95 1.67
CA ARG A 79 15.19 5.05 0.55
C ARG A 79 14.04 4.10 0.23
N GLU A 80 13.54 3.37 1.23
CA GLU A 80 12.56 2.32 0.99
C GLU A 80 11.66 2.08 2.19
N PHE A 81 10.37 1.87 1.91
CA PHE A 81 9.39 1.35 2.86
C PHE A 81 8.52 0.30 2.19
N ALA A 82 8.42 -0.88 2.79
CA ALA A 82 7.58 -1.95 2.24
C ALA A 82 6.86 -2.72 3.34
N PHE A 83 5.69 -3.24 3.01
CA PHE A 83 4.93 -4.11 3.90
C PHE A 83 4.17 -5.18 3.11
N ARG A 84 3.98 -6.33 3.74
CA ARG A 84 3.26 -7.46 3.18
C ARG A 84 1.93 -7.64 3.89
N VAL A 85 0.86 -7.79 3.09
CA VAL A 85 -0.48 -8.15 3.56
C VAL A 85 -0.56 -9.67 3.67
N HIS A 86 -0.73 -10.19 4.89
CA HIS A 86 -0.73 -11.63 5.16
C HIS A 86 -1.98 -12.14 5.86
N ALA A 87 -2.98 -11.29 6.10
CA ALA A 87 -4.32 -11.71 6.49
C ALA A 87 -5.36 -10.67 6.06
N ILE A 88 -6.56 -11.13 5.75
CA ILE A 88 -7.69 -10.30 5.34
C ILE A 88 -8.98 -10.81 5.97
N GLY A 89 -9.89 -9.92 6.30
CA GLY A 89 -11.19 -10.30 6.87
C GLY A 89 -11.97 -9.13 7.44
N GLY A 90 -12.91 -9.45 8.31
CA GLY A 90 -13.70 -8.47 9.05
C GLY A 90 -12.96 -7.96 10.30
N ARG A 91 -13.67 -7.16 11.10
CA ARG A 91 -13.08 -6.57 12.33
C ARG A 91 -12.67 -7.59 13.38
N THR A 92 -13.41 -8.71 13.49
CA THR A 92 -13.21 -9.72 14.54
C THR A 92 -12.55 -10.99 14.03
N ARG A 93 -12.62 -11.27 12.75
CA ARG A 93 -12.06 -12.51 12.17
C ARG A 93 -11.32 -12.22 10.89
N ARG A 94 -10.03 -12.57 10.88
CA ARG A 94 -9.19 -12.51 9.69
C ARG A 94 -8.72 -13.91 9.33
N LEU A 95 -8.69 -14.18 8.03
CA LEU A 95 -8.16 -15.43 7.49
C LEU A 95 -6.72 -15.18 7.07
N PRO A 96 -5.76 -16.01 7.51
CA PRO A 96 -4.40 -15.97 7.01
C PRO A 96 -4.40 -16.19 5.49
N ALA A 97 -3.76 -15.29 4.77
CA ALA A 97 -3.62 -15.40 3.32
C ALA A 97 -2.46 -14.53 2.86
N ARG A 98 -1.63 -15.08 1.98
CA ARG A 98 -0.65 -14.26 1.26
C ARG A 98 -1.44 -13.48 0.20
N ILE A 99 -1.47 -12.17 0.31
CA ILE A 99 -2.28 -11.31 -0.56
C ILE A 99 -1.39 -10.51 -1.49
N ALA A 100 -0.55 -9.63 -0.93
CA ALA A 100 0.27 -8.73 -1.72
C ALA A 100 1.41 -8.13 -0.90
N GLU A 101 2.40 -7.62 -1.60
CA GLU A 101 3.40 -6.70 -1.05
C GLU A 101 3.22 -5.31 -1.68
N TRP A 102 3.26 -4.30 -0.84
CA TRP A 102 3.33 -2.90 -1.21
C TRP A 102 4.71 -2.37 -0.90
N ARG A 103 5.29 -1.60 -1.83
CA ARG A 103 6.64 -1.07 -1.71
C ARG A 103 6.69 0.35 -2.24
N TYR A 104 7.36 1.22 -1.49
CA TYR A 104 7.68 2.58 -1.86
C TYR A 104 9.19 2.73 -1.92
N THR A 105 9.71 3.34 -2.98
CA THR A 105 11.10 3.77 -3.08
C THR A 105 11.18 5.28 -3.27
N PHE A 106 12.24 5.86 -2.75
CA PHE A 106 12.48 7.30 -2.73
C PHE A 106 13.86 7.56 -3.31
N GLU A 107 13.92 8.19 -4.46
CA GLU A 107 15.17 8.50 -5.16
C GLU A 107 15.31 10.02 -5.34
N GLU A 108 16.47 10.57 -5.04
CA GLU A 108 16.74 11.98 -5.32
C GLU A 108 16.55 12.25 -6.81
N HIS A 109 15.88 13.34 -7.11
CA HIS A 109 15.57 13.74 -8.48
C HIS A 109 15.58 15.27 -8.58
N ASP A 110 15.86 15.79 -9.76
CA ASP A 110 15.77 17.20 -10.03
C ASP A 110 14.37 17.73 -9.67
N GLY A 111 14.32 18.72 -8.79
CA GLY A 111 13.08 19.29 -8.27
C GLY A 111 12.44 18.55 -7.08
N GLY A 112 13.11 17.54 -6.51
CA GLY A 112 12.64 16.86 -5.31
C GLY A 112 13.00 15.39 -5.25
N THR A 113 12.02 14.52 -5.10
CA THR A 113 12.17 13.06 -4.98
C THR A 113 11.29 12.35 -5.99
N LEU A 114 11.86 11.41 -6.72
CA LEU A 114 11.07 10.42 -7.47
C LEU A 114 10.56 9.36 -6.49
N VAL A 115 9.25 9.34 -6.29
CA VAL A 115 8.57 8.34 -5.47
C VAL A 115 7.96 7.31 -6.40
N THR A 116 8.33 6.05 -6.21
CA THR A 116 7.73 4.91 -6.91
C THR A 116 6.94 4.07 -5.93
N GLU A 117 5.67 3.85 -6.23
CA GLU A 117 4.82 2.89 -5.50
C GLU A 117 4.60 1.66 -6.37
N SER A 118 4.80 0.48 -5.80
CA SER A 118 4.57 -0.79 -6.46
C SER A 118 3.70 -1.72 -5.62
N TRP A 119 2.91 -2.52 -6.31
CA TRP A 119 2.12 -3.62 -5.77
C TRP A 119 2.52 -4.92 -6.45
N THR A 120 2.77 -5.95 -5.65
CA THR A 120 3.08 -7.30 -6.14
C THR A 120 2.08 -8.29 -5.57
N ASP A 121 1.44 -9.07 -6.46
CA ASP A 121 0.53 -10.14 -6.09
C ASP A 121 1.31 -11.31 -5.47
N ASP A 122 1.08 -11.59 -4.20
CA ASP A 122 1.76 -12.63 -3.43
C ASP A 122 0.91 -13.91 -3.28
N ARG A 123 -0.27 -13.94 -3.90
CA ARG A 123 -1.19 -15.07 -3.84
C ARG A 123 -0.64 -16.26 -4.64
N ARG A 124 -0.56 -17.41 -3.99
CA ARG A 124 -0.16 -18.69 -4.61
C ARG A 124 -1.37 -19.47 -5.14
N TRP A 125 -2.41 -18.78 -5.57
CA TRP A 125 -3.63 -19.40 -6.08
C TRP A 125 -3.46 -19.77 -7.57
N PRO A 126 -4.12 -20.86 -8.03
CA PRO A 126 -4.24 -21.11 -9.45
C PRO A 126 -4.83 -19.90 -10.18
N ASP A 127 -4.33 -19.59 -11.38
CA ASP A 127 -4.74 -18.39 -12.13
C ASP A 127 -6.25 -18.31 -12.37
N ALA A 128 -6.91 -19.44 -12.57
CA ALA A 128 -8.36 -19.48 -12.73
C ALA A 128 -9.11 -19.01 -11.47
N VAL A 129 -8.67 -19.47 -10.30
CA VAL A 129 -9.27 -19.09 -9.00
C VAL A 129 -9.00 -17.61 -8.72
N ALA A 130 -7.76 -17.16 -8.95
CA ALA A 130 -7.41 -15.75 -8.78
C ALA A 130 -8.24 -14.85 -9.70
N ARG A 131 -8.46 -15.24 -10.94
CA ARG A 131 -9.26 -14.48 -11.93
C ARG A 131 -10.72 -14.33 -11.50
N VAL A 132 -11.34 -15.40 -11.04
CA VAL A 132 -12.75 -15.36 -10.54
C VAL A 132 -12.85 -14.43 -9.34
N PHE A 133 -11.91 -14.56 -8.39
CA PHE A 133 -11.87 -13.69 -7.22
C PHE A 133 -11.66 -12.21 -7.62
N ASP A 134 -10.73 -11.95 -8.54
CA ASP A 134 -10.44 -10.60 -9.03
C ASP A 134 -11.69 -9.95 -9.64
N GLN A 135 -12.40 -10.67 -10.49
CA GLN A 135 -13.65 -10.17 -11.11
C GLN A 135 -14.71 -9.80 -10.09
N LEU A 136 -14.89 -10.64 -9.07
CA LEU A 136 -15.85 -10.37 -8.00
C LEU A 136 -15.41 -9.19 -7.12
N ALA A 137 -14.13 -9.11 -6.78
CA ALA A 137 -13.61 -8.10 -5.89
C ALA A 137 -13.41 -6.73 -6.55
N THR A 138 -13.22 -6.68 -7.88
CA THR A 138 -12.96 -5.43 -8.61
C THR A 138 -14.13 -4.95 -9.48
N GLY A 139 -15.21 -5.70 -9.50
CA GLY A 139 -16.37 -5.37 -10.34
C GLY A 139 -16.17 -5.67 -11.83
N GLY A 140 -15.36 -6.70 -12.16
CA GLY A 140 -15.19 -7.20 -13.54
C GLY A 140 -13.80 -7.00 -14.15
N GLY A 141 -12.85 -6.44 -13.38
CA GLY A 141 -11.45 -6.24 -13.81
C GLY A 141 -10.48 -7.26 -13.23
N THR A 142 -9.19 -7.03 -13.45
CA THR A 142 -8.09 -7.72 -12.76
C THR A 142 -7.62 -6.90 -11.56
N PHE A 143 -7.08 -7.54 -10.53
CA PHE A 143 -6.48 -6.83 -9.39
C PHE A 143 -5.33 -5.92 -9.85
N ALA A 144 -4.52 -6.37 -10.79
CA ALA A 144 -3.42 -5.57 -11.33
C ALA A 144 -3.91 -4.26 -11.99
N ALA A 145 -4.95 -4.32 -12.81
CA ALA A 145 -5.53 -3.11 -13.43
C ALA A 145 -6.15 -2.18 -12.38
N PHE A 146 -6.84 -2.76 -11.40
CA PHE A 146 -7.43 -2.04 -10.29
C PHE A 146 -6.35 -1.33 -9.43
N GLN A 147 -5.28 -2.05 -9.06
CA GLN A 147 -4.20 -1.50 -8.24
C GLN A 147 -3.39 -0.43 -8.98
N ARG A 148 -3.24 -0.53 -10.30
CA ARG A 148 -2.64 0.56 -11.09
C ARG A 148 -3.41 1.88 -10.94
N GLY A 149 -4.73 1.82 -10.94
CA GLY A 149 -5.59 2.98 -10.66
C GLY A 149 -5.44 3.51 -9.23
N ASN A 150 -5.32 2.61 -8.25
CA ASN A 150 -5.10 2.99 -6.85
C ASN A 150 -3.75 3.68 -6.67
N ILE A 151 -2.66 3.10 -7.18
CA ILE A 151 -1.30 3.67 -7.12
C ILE A 151 -1.29 5.10 -7.66
N ARG A 152 -1.88 5.35 -8.83
CA ARG A 152 -1.96 6.70 -9.40
C ARG A 152 -2.68 7.69 -8.50
N ARG A 153 -3.78 7.26 -7.87
CA ARG A 153 -4.53 8.12 -6.93
C ARG A 153 -3.74 8.37 -5.64
N THR A 154 -3.09 7.34 -5.10
CA THR A 154 -2.23 7.44 -3.92
C THR A 154 -1.09 8.42 -4.16
N LEU A 155 -0.31 8.23 -5.23
CA LEU A 155 0.84 9.08 -5.55
C LEU A 155 0.43 10.53 -5.78
N ARG A 156 -0.68 10.76 -6.48
CA ARG A 156 -1.21 12.12 -6.69
C ARG A 156 -1.58 12.76 -5.35
N LYS A 157 -2.31 12.06 -4.49
CA LYS A 157 -2.73 12.57 -3.20
C LYS A 157 -1.57 12.78 -2.25
N LEU A 158 -0.60 11.88 -2.25
CA LEU A 158 0.65 12.04 -1.49
C LEU A 158 1.39 13.30 -1.93
N LYS A 159 1.51 13.54 -3.24
CA LYS A 159 2.12 14.77 -3.79
C LYS A 159 1.36 16.01 -3.33
N GLU A 160 0.06 16.05 -3.49
CA GLU A 160 -0.78 17.19 -3.05
C GLU A 160 -0.61 17.46 -1.56
N THR A 161 -0.62 16.42 -0.72
CA THR A 161 -0.48 16.55 0.73
C THR A 161 0.92 17.01 1.14
N ALA A 162 1.95 16.45 0.53
CA ALA A 162 3.34 16.79 0.83
C ALA A 162 3.73 18.20 0.39
N GLU A 163 3.16 18.70 -0.71
CA GLU A 163 3.44 20.03 -1.25
C GLU A 163 2.57 21.12 -0.63
N ALA A 164 1.42 20.79 -0.05
CA ALA A 164 0.54 21.76 0.64
C ALA A 164 1.11 22.28 1.97
N GLY A 165 2.06 21.58 2.57
CA GLY A 165 2.73 21.96 3.83
C GLY A 165 3.92 22.89 3.67
N ARG A 166 4.10 23.53 2.52
CA ARG A 166 5.17 24.49 2.22
C ARG A 166 4.80 25.91 2.61
#